data_ec178b56364e98b84085c66b6e47c1a7
#
_entry.id   ec178b56364e98b84085c66b6e47c1a7
#
_cell.length_a   1.000
_cell.length_b   1.000
_cell.length_c   1.000
_cell.angle_alpha   90.00
_cell.angle_beta   90.00
_cell.angle_gamma   90.00
#
_symmetry.space_group_name_H-M   'P 1'
#
loop_
_entity.id
_entity.type
_entity.pdbx_description
1 polymer ?
#
loop_
_entity_poly.entity_id
_entity_poly.type
_entity_poly.pdbx_seq_one_letter_code
_entity_poly.pdbx_strand_id
1 'polypeptide(L)'
;NIHLIFGGQIKGQPHSIYQVYAAGNFIEATVETPYLQIGEAKYGKPILDRVITQETPLKEAAKCALISMDSTIKSNISVGLPLDLLVYPKDDLKTNHLLIIDEKNEYFKMIHETWGKRLRQIFSEIEDPVW
;
A
#
# COMPACT_ATOMS: atom_id res chain seq x y z
N ASN A 1 -14.98 -6.33 17.12
CA ASN A 1 -13.74 -5.56 17.08
C ASN A 1 -13.64 -4.88 15.72
N ILE A 2 -13.51 -3.56 15.72
CA ILE A 2 -13.37 -2.76 14.49
C ILE A 2 -12.03 -2.02 14.56
N HIS A 3 -11.28 -2.09 13.46
CA HIS A 3 -10.11 -1.28 13.21
C HIS A 3 -10.40 -0.38 12.00
N LEU A 4 -10.01 0.89 12.07
CA LEU A 4 -10.25 1.85 11.00
C LEU A 4 -8.96 2.57 10.64
N ILE A 5 -8.83 2.94 9.37
CA ILE A 5 -7.93 4.01 8.93
C ILE A 5 -8.83 5.20 8.60
N PHE A 6 -8.55 6.34 9.23
CA PHE A 6 -9.29 7.57 9.05
C PHE A 6 -8.33 8.65 8.55
N GLY A 7 -8.62 9.20 7.39
CA GLY A 7 -7.78 10.23 6.78
C GLY A 7 -8.61 11.37 6.23
N GLY A 8 -8.01 12.55 6.17
CA GLY A 8 -8.66 13.71 5.61
C GLY A 8 -7.85 14.99 5.70
N GLN A 9 -8.44 16.04 5.17
CA GLN A 9 -7.88 17.39 5.20
C GLN A 9 -8.98 18.42 5.41
N ILE A 10 -8.75 19.34 6.33
CA ILE A 10 -9.55 20.56 6.48
C ILE A 10 -8.88 21.64 5.65
N LYS A 11 -9.67 22.41 4.88
CA LYS A 11 -9.17 23.50 4.05
C LYS A 11 -8.24 24.43 4.84
N GLY A 12 -7.05 24.68 4.32
CA GLY A 12 -6.05 25.52 4.94
C GLY A 12 -5.24 24.85 6.06
N GLN A 13 -5.46 23.55 6.33
CA GLN A 13 -4.70 22.77 7.32
C GLN A 13 -3.91 21.63 6.63
N PRO A 14 -2.90 21.05 7.27
CA PRO A 14 -2.26 19.82 6.80
C PRO A 14 -3.27 18.67 6.76
N HIS A 15 -3.07 17.74 5.81
CA HIS A 15 -3.78 16.47 5.83
C HIS A 15 -3.20 15.56 6.89
N SER A 16 -4.02 14.65 7.43
CA SER A 16 -3.64 13.68 8.45
C SER A 16 -4.28 12.34 8.18
N ILE A 17 -3.64 11.27 8.64
CA ILE A 17 -4.17 9.92 8.58
C ILE A 17 -3.93 9.22 9.91
N TYR A 18 -4.96 8.56 10.43
CA TYR A 18 -4.97 7.90 11.73
C TYR A 18 -5.39 6.44 11.58
N GLN A 19 -4.77 5.59 12.36
CA GLN A 19 -5.27 4.24 12.61
C GLN A 19 -5.96 4.21 13.98
N VAL A 20 -7.23 3.83 13.97
CA VAL A 20 -8.06 3.70 15.18
C VAL A 20 -8.20 2.23 15.51
N TYR A 21 -7.86 1.87 16.74
CA TYR A 21 -7.92 0.51 17.25
C TYR A 21 -9.27 0.20 17.92
N ALA A 22 -9.61 -1.07 18.01
CA ALA A 22 -10.84 -1.55 18.62
C ALA A 22 -11.02 -1.10 20.08
N ALA A 23 -9.91 -0.85 20.80
CA ALA A 23 -9.93 -0.33 22.17
C ALA A 23 -10.22 1.18 22.26
N GLY A 24 -10.37 1.88 21.13
CA GLY A 24 -10.65 3.31 21.06
C GLY A 24 -9.42 4.22 21.05
N ASN A 25 -8.23 3.68 21.23
CA ASN A 25 -7.00 4.42 21.03
C ASN A 25 -6.65 4.58 19.52
N PHE A 26 -5.81 5.53 19.20
CA PHE A 26 -5.39 5.81 17.84
C PHE A 26 -3.93 6.24 17.77
N ILE A 27 -3.34 6.09 16.58
CA ILE A 27 -2.03 6.61 16.21
C ILE A 27 -2.14 7.41 14.92
N GLU A 28 -1.30 8.43 14.77
CA GLU A 28 -1.15 9.20 13.54
C GLU A 28 0.05 8.70 12.75
N ALA A 29 -0.01 8.73 11.42
CA ALA A 29 1.15 8.54 10.58
C ALA A 29 2.14 9.69 10.76
N THR A 30 3.42 9.36 10.90
CA THR A 30 4.52 10.31 11.14
C THR A 30 5.61 10.16 10.08
N VAL A 31 6.67 10.97 10.17
CA VAL A 31 7.85 10.84 9.30
C VAL A 31 8.50 9.47 9.42
N GLU A 32 8.59 8.94 10.65
CA GLU A 32 9.16 7.62 10.93
C GLU A 32 8.21 6.48 10.58
N THR A 33 6.91 6.75 10.60
CA THR A 33 5.86 5.77 10.24
C THR A 33 4.95 6.38 9.17
N PRO A 34 5.41 6.44 7.90
CA PRO A 34 4.77 7.24 6.86
C PRO A 34 3.57 6.54 6.20
N TYR A 35 3.17 5.37 6.66
CA TYR A 35 2.00 4.64 6.20
C TYR A 35 1.34 3.86 7.34
N LEU A 36 0.10 3.47 7.13
CA LEU A 36 -0.66 2.65 8.07
C LEU A 36 -1.26 1.44 7.34
N GLN A 37 -1.42 0.33 8.06
CA GLN A 37 -2.05 -0.88 7.54
C GLN A 37 -3.02 -1.46 8.57
N ILE A 38 -4.13 -2.02 8.09
CA ILE A 38 -5.05 -2.84 8.86
C ILE A 38 -5.37 -4.12 8.08
N GLY A 39 -5.93 -5.12 8.74
CA GLY A 39 -6.24 -6.42 8.13
C GLY A 39 -4.97 -7.28 7.96
N GLU A 40 -4.81 -7.90 6.79
CA GLU A 40 -3.69 -8.77 6.47
C GLU A 40 -2.42 -7.98 6.07
N ALA A 41 -1.78 -7.35 7.05
CA ALA A 41 -0.68 -6.43 6.83
C ALA A 41 0.68 -7.10 6.54
N LYS A 42 0.93 -8.30 7.07
CA LYS A 42 2.27 -8.92 7.10
C LYS A 42 2.85 -9.28 5.72
N TYR A 43 2.04 -9.61 4.74
CA TYR A 43 2.52 -10.03 3.41
C TYR A 43 2.96 -8.87 2.53
N GLY A 44 2.35 -7.70 2.69
CA GLY A 44 2.70 -6.49 1.93
C GLY A 44 3.66 -5.55 2.63
N LYS A 45 3.79 -5.65 3.96
CA LYS A 45 4.60 -4.76 4.79
C LYS A 45 6.08 -4.71 4.38
N PRO A 46 6.78 -5.80 4.05
CA PRO A 46 8.19 -5.75 3.66
C PRO A 46 8.47 -4.85 2.46
N ILE A 47 7.53 -4.71 1.55
CA ILE A 47 7.67 -3.85 0.36
C ILE A 47 7.50 -2.38 0.77
N LEU A 48 6.45 -2.09 1.54
CA LEU A 48 6.16 -0.75 2.03
C LEU A 48 7.31 -0.20 2.89
N ASP A 49 7.84 -1.01 3.80
CA ASP A 49 8.97 -0.64 4.67
C ASP A 49 10.24 -0.26 3.89
N ARG A 50 10.45 -0.86 2.71
CA ARG A 50 11.63 -0.56 1.88
C ARG A 50 11.46 0.66 0.97
N VAL A 51 10.24 0.98 0.58
CA VAL A 51 9.97 1.93 -0.51
C VAL A 51 9.34 3.22 -0.02
N ILE A 52 8.38 3.13 0.94
CA ILE A 52 7.59 4.29 1.33
C ILE A 52 8.34 5.15 2.35
N THR A 53 8.48 6.42 2.00
CA THR A 53 8.92 7.50 2.87
C THR A 53 7.91 8.63 2.83
N GLN A 54 8.03 9.62 3.70
CA GLN A 54 7.17 10.81 3.68
C GLN A 54 7.27 11.58 2.35
N GLU A 55 8.42 11.49 1.67
CA GLU A 55 8.70 12.20 0.41
C GLU A 55 8.32 11.40 -0.84
N THR A 56 7.85 10.17 -0.69
CA THR A 56 7.47 9.32 -1.82
C THR A 56 6.34 9.99 -2.63
N PRO A 57 6.51 10.23 -3.94
CA PRO A 57 5.47 10.80 -4.77
C PRO A 57 4.22 9.92 -4.80
N LEU A 58 3.02 10.53 -4.88
CA LEU A 58 1.73 9.79 -4.84
C LEU A 58 1.64 8.66 -5.87
N LYS A 59 2.15 8.86 -7.10
CA LYS A 59 2.14 7.82 -8.13
C LYS A 59 3.02 6.62 -7.75
N GLU A 60 4.16 6.87 -7.12
CA GLU A 60 5.04 5.81 -6.62
C GLU A 60 4.46 5.13 -5.39
N ALA A 61 3.85 5.88 -4.49
CA ALA A 61 3.13 5.33 -3.35
C ALA A 61 1.97 4.43 -3.78
N ALA A 62 1.18 4.85 -4.77
CA ALA A 62 0.10 4.03 -5.35
C ALA A 62 0.65 2.75 -6.00
N LYS A 63 1.73 2.85 -6.78
CA LYS A 63 2.42 1.68 -7.35
C LYS A 63 2.89 0.72 -6.26
N CYS A 64 3.52 1.23 -5.20
CA CYS A 64 3.99 0.43 -4.08
C CYS A 64 2.83 -0.26 -3.34
N ALA A 65 1.72 0.45 -3.11
CA ALA A 65 0.52 -0.12 -2.51
C ALA A 65 -0.05 -1.26 -3.36
N LEU A 66 -0.12 -1.11 -4.69
CA LEU A 66 -0.58 -2.17 -5.59
C LEU A 66 0.34 -3.39 -5.60
N ILE A 67 1.66 -3.20 -5.55
CA ILE A 67 2.63 -4.31 -5.41
C ILE A 67 2.45 -5.01 -4.05
N SER A 68 2.23 -4.25 -2.99
CA SER A 68 1.93 -4.78 -1.66
C SER A 68 0.65 -5.63 -1.66
N MET A 69 -0.40 -5.16 -2.33
CA MET A 69 -1.65 -5.91 -2.49
C MET A 69 -1.48 -7.16 -3.36
N ASP A 70 -0.73 -7.09 -4.45
CA ASP A 70 -0.39 -8.26 -5.27
C ASP A 70 0.31 -9.35 -4.45
N SER A 71 1.30 -8.96 -3.64
CA SER A 71 2.01 -9.88 -2.75
C SER A 71 1.08 -10.50 -1.70
N THR A 72 0.13 -9.73 -1.18
CA THR A 72 -0.88 -10.19 -0.22
C THR A 72 -1.84 -11.20 -0.87
N ILE A 73 -2.36 -10.88 -2.04
CA ILE A 73 -3.24 -11.77 -2.82
C ILE A 73 -2.54 -13.09 -3.15
N LYS A 74 -1.26 -13.03 -3.50
CA LYS A 74 -0.46 -14.23 -3.79
C LYS A 74 -0.32 -15.16 -2.60
N SER A 75 -0.25 -14.62 -1.40
CA SER A 75 0.09 -15.36 -0.18
C SER A 75 -1.09 -15.60 0.77
N ASN A 76 -2.23 -14.96 0.55
CA ASN A 76 -3.40 -15.07 1.40
C ASN A 76 -4.70 -15.21 0.59
N ILE A 77 -5.32 -16.39 0.67
CA ILE A 77 -6.55 -16.72 -0.07
C ILE A 77 -7.77 -15.86 0.34
N SER A 78 -7.73 -15.23 1.51
CA SER A 78 -8.82 -14.37 1.98
C SER A 78 -8.82 -12.97 1.37
N VAL A 79 -7.78 -12.62 0.60
CA VAL A 79 -7.62 -11.33 -0.07
C VAL A 79 -7.63 -11.53 -1.59
N GLY A 80 -8.40 -10.73 -2.29
CA GLY A 80 -8.55 -10.85 -3.74
C GLY A 80 -9.05 -9.59 -4.40
N LEU A 81 -9.22 -9.66 -5.71
CA LEU A 81 -9.82 -8.61 -6.51
C LEU A 81 -11.37 -8.61 -6.37
N PRO A 82 -12.03 -7.48 -6.58
CA PRO A 82 -11.46 -6.17 -6.93
C PRO A 82 -10.84 -5.44 -5.74
N LEU A 83 -9.94 -4.49 -6.03
CA LEU A 83 -9.39 -3.55 -5.06
C LEU A 83 -9.93 -2.15 -5.33
N ASP A 84 -10.17 -1.39 -4.29
CA ASP A 84 -10.43 0.05 -4.38
C ASP A 84 -9.14 0.82 -4.09
N LEU A 85 -8.74 1.70 -5.01
CA LEU A 85 -7.60 2.59 -4.86
C LEU A 85 -8.08 4.05 -4.86
N LEU A 86 -7.92 4.73 -3.73
CA LEU A 86 -8.17 6.17 -3.63
C LEU A 86 -6.83 6.91 -3.56
N VAL A 87 -6.62 7.84 -4.49
CA VAL A 87 -5.48 8.77 -4.48
C VAL A 87 -5.98 10.16 -4.13
N TYR A 88 -5.45 10.74 -3.06
CA TYR A 88 -5.83 12.07 -2.60
C TYR A 88 -4.64 13.04 -2.69
N PRO A 89 -4.59 13.94 -3.69
CA PRO A 89 -3.59 14.99 -3.75
C PRO A 89 -3.82 16.03 -2.63
N LYS A 90 -2.73 16.52 -2.04
CA LYS A 90 -2.78 17.59 -1.05
C LYS A 90 -3.55 18.78 -1.62
N ASP A 91 -4.42 19.38 -0.78
CA ASP A 91 -5.25 20.55 -1.08
C ASP A 91 -6.33 20.38 -2.16
N ASP A 92 -6.51 19.18 -2.69
CA ASP A 92 -7.57 18.91 -3.68
C ASP A 92 -8.98 19.02 -3.08
N LEU A 93 -9.14 18.68 -1.80
CA LEU A 93 -10.41 18.71 -1.04
C LEU A 93 -11.55 17.95 -1.72
N LYS A 94 -11.21 16.97 -2.57
CA LYS A 94 -12.13 16.13 -3.33
C LYS A 94 -11.63 14.70 -3.37
N THR A 95 -12.55 13.75 -3.54
CA THR A 95 -12.26 12.33 -3.66
C THR A 95 -12.49 11.82 -5.08
N ASN A 96 -11.99 12.55 -6.09
CA ASN A 96 -12.28 12.27 -7.49
C ASN A 96 -11.43 11.14 -8.10
N HIS A 97 -10.32 10.74 -7.42
CA HIS A 97 -9.39 9.74 -7.92
C HIS A 97 -9.60 8.38 -7.24
N LEU A 98 -10.84 7.90 -7.27
CA LEU A 98 -11.19 6.54 -6.86
C LEU A 98 -11.17 5.63 -8.08
N LEU A 99 -10.36 4.58 -8.02
CA LEU A 99 -10.20 3.58 -9.07
C LEU A 99 -10.60 2.20 -8.53
N ILE A 100 -11.31 1.43 -9.35
CA ILE A 100 -11.59 0.03 -9.07
C ILE A 100 -10.63 -0.80 -9.92
N ILE A 101 -9.84 -1.62 -9.25
CA ILE A 101 -8.85 -2.52 -9.86
C ILE A 101 -9.43 -3.93 -9.87
N ASP A 102 -9.89 -4.37 -11.01
CA ASP A 102 -10.45 -5.71 -11.24
C ASP A 102 -9.51 -6.59 -12.07
N GLU A 103 -9.95 -7.79 -12.42
CA GLU A 103 -9.18 -8.77 -13.22
C GLU A 103 -8.84 -8.27 -14.63
N LYS A 104 -9.51 -7.23 -15.14
CA LYS A 104 -9.27 -6.65 -16.47
C LYS A 104 -8.28 -5.48 -16.44
N ASN A 105 -7.87 -5.04 -15.25
CA ASN A 105 -6.95 -3.92 -15.14
C ASN A 105 -5.56 -4.28 -15.67
N GLU A 106 -5.20 -3.72 -16.83
CA GLU A 106 -3.95 -4.01 -17.52
C GLU A 106 -2.70 -3.61 -16.71
N TYR A 107 -2.78 -2.51 -15.95
CA TYR A 107 -1.67 -2.06 -15.12
C TYR A 107 -1.41 -3.04 -13.96
N PHE A 108 -2.45 -3.53 -13.32
CA PHE A 108 -2.32 -4.51 -12.23
C PHE A 108 -1.82 -5.87 -12.74
N LYS A 109 -2.28 -6.32 -13.91
CA LYS A 109 -1.72 -7.51 -14.57
C LYS A 109 -0.22 -7.36 -14.85
N MET A 110 0.19 -6.22 -15.38
CA MET A 110 1.60 -5.92 -15.63
C MET A 110 2.42 -5.95 -14.33
N ILE A 111 1.91 -5.37 -13.24
CA ILE A 111 2.56 -5.45 -11.91
C ILE A 111 2.75 -6.92 -11.51
N HIS A 112 1.69 -7.72 -11.54
CA HIS A 112 1.73 -9.12 -11.16
C HIS A 112 2.80 -9.91 -11.91
N GLU A 113 2.83 -9.80 -13.23
CA GLU A 113 3.77 -10.49 -14.09
C GLU A 113 5.21 -9.99 -13.90
N THR A 114 5.38 -8.67 -13.90
CA THR A 114 6.71 -8.04 -13.82
C THR A 114 7.34 -8.25 -12.45
N TRP A 115 6.60 -8.05 -11.37
CA TRP A 115 7.12 -8.18 -10.02
C TRP A 115 7.64 -9.58 -9.73
N GLY A 116 6.85 -10.61 -10.01
CA GLY A 116 7.27 -11.99 -9.82
C GLY A 116 8.48 -12.39 -10.67
N LYS A 117 8.52 -11.94 -11.93
CA LYS A 117 9.66 -12.18 -12.83
C LYS A 117 10.94 -11.54 -12.29
N ARG A 118 10.87 -10.28 -11.87
CA ARG A 118 12.03 -9.53 -11.36
C ARG A 118 12.54 -10.07 -10.03
N LEU A 119 11.65 -10.50 -9.14
CA LEU A 119 12.06 -11.15 -7.89
C LEU A 119 12.86 -12.43 -8.14
N ARG A 120 12.42 -13.29 -9.06
CA ARG A 120 13.16 -14.50 -9.44
C ARG A 120 14.51 -14.18 -10.06
N GLN A 121 14.57 -13.12 -10.89
CA GLN A 121 15.83 -12.66 -11.47
C GLN A 121 16.81 -12.21 -10.39
N ILE A 122 16.38 -11.32 -9.49
CA ILE A 122 17.21 -10.83 -8.38
C ILE A 122 17.69 -11.99 -7.51
N PHE A 123 16.81 -12.93 -7.18
CA PHE A 123 17.17 -14.13 -6.41
C PHE A 123 18.28 -14.92 -7.07
N SER A 124 18.24 -15.09 -8.40
CA SER A 124 19.27 -15.82 -9.13
C SER A 124 20.63 -15.08 -9.24
N GLU A 125 20.64 -13.77 -9.00
CA GLU A 125 21.85 -12.93 -9.02
C GLU A 125 22.56 -12.89 -7.64
N ILE A 126 21.88 -13.31 -6.58
CA ILE A 126 22.48 -13.39 -5.24
C ILE A 126 23.30 -14.68 -5.16
N GLU A 127 24.56 -14.55 -4.74
CA GLU A 127 25.47 -15.68 -4.56
C GLU A 127 24.93 -16.66 -3.52
N ASP A 128 25.13 -17.95 -3.76
CA ASP A 128 24.76 -18.99 -2.82
C ASP A 128 25.65 -18.94 -1.55
N PRO A 129 25.10 -19.30 -0.38
CA PRO A 129 25.90 -19.36 0.85
C PRO A 129 26.97 -20.44 0.76
N VAL A 130 28.12 -20.15 1.34
CA VAL A 130 29.25 -21.09 1.44
C VAL A 130 29.28 -21.66 2.86
N TRP A 131 29.20 -22.99 2.97
CA TRP A 131 29.32 -23.77 4.21
C TRP A 131 30.16 -25.04 4.03
#